data_9b612afb159510ff7239be6394227277
#
_entry.id   9b612afb159510ff7239be6394227277
#
_cell.length_a   1.000
_cell.length_b   1.000
_cell.length_c   1.000
_cell.angle_alpha   90.00
_cell.angle_beta   90.00
_cell.angle_gamma   90.00
#
_symmetry.space_group_name_H-M   'P 1'
#
loop_
_entity.id
_entity.type
_entity.pdbx_description
1 polymer ?
#
loop_
_entity_poly.entity_id
_entity_poly.type
_entity_poly.pdbx_seq_one_letter_code
_entity_poly.pdbx_strand_id
1 'polypeptide(L)'
;IQEMLEACSGTSAAVLVVTRAPNPFTGMPGFVSIRLEGLEPSMARALLPEEMGEEEAMEVCIAMDGHPLGIKLWSPDDDLPGAGAVQEYIESQVLRRLTQEGASSLDELSLSPLPLELEEMLKPEGAEELDDSAILRWAGHLVEPHHLVRNVRRATLEGEGAAIIHAKLAEMWAGRQGPRARRMEAHHRLESGSEVEPDWIKDTLAEILEG
;
A
#
# COMPACT_ATOMS: atom_id res chain seq x y z
N ILE A 1 24.77 4.39 -0.38
CA ILE A 1 24.22 5.10 0.81
C ILE A 1 24.93 4.62 2.08
N GLN A 2 25.07 3.32 2.33
CA GLN A 2 25.73 2.79 3.53
C GLN A 2 27.18 3.31 3.67
N GLU A 3 27.99 3.22 2.61
CA GLU A 3 29.35 3.75 2.59
C GLU A 3 29.42 5.26 2.87
N MET A 4 28.42 6.02 2.37
CA MET A 4 28.32 7.46 2.63
C MET A 4 28.00 7.74 4.11
N LEU A 5 27.12 6.95 4.71
CA LEU A 5 26.76 7.06 6.12
C LEU A 5 27.93 6.67 7.04
N GLU A 6 28.66 5.61 6.67
CA GLU A 6 29.89 5.20 7.37
C GLU A 6 30.98 6.29 7.29
N ALA A 7 31.12 6.94 6.12
CA ALA A 7 32.07 8.07 5.96
C ALA A 7 31.67 9.31 6.80
N CYS A 8 30.38 9.52 7.05
CA CYS A 8 29.91 10.58 7.94
C CYS A 8 30.05 10.23 9.42
N SER A 9 30.18 8.94 9.73
CA SER A 9 30.39 8.47 11.10
C SER A 9 31.74 8.95 11.63
N GLY A 10 31.71 9.67 12.75
CA GLY A 10 32.91 10.28 13.32
C GLY A 10 33.20 11.72 12.88
N THR A 11 32.37 12.29 12.02
CA THR A 11 32.37 13.73 11.71
C THR A 11 31.34 14.49 12.55
N SER A 12 31.35 15.82 12.50
CA SER A 12 30.30 16.65 13.08
C SER A 12 29.08 16.82 12.19
N ALA A 13 28.98 16.07 11.09
CA ALA A 13 27.85 16.10 10.17
C ALA A 13 26.68 15.30 10.72
N ALA A 14 25.47 15.87 10.63
CA ALA A 14 24.22 15.14 10.84
C ALA A 14 23.60 14.80 9.48
N VAL A 15 23.24 13.52 9.30
CA VAL A 15 22.56 13.05 8.09
C VAL A 15 21.15 12.65 8.45
N LEU A 16 20.16 13.27 7.79
CA LEU A 16 18.77 12.90 7.91
C LEU A 16 18.38 12.05 6.68
N VAL A 17 17.99 10.81 6.92
CA VAL A 17 17.44 9.93 5.88
C VAL A 17 15.93 9.83 6.08
N VAL A 18 15.17 10.27 5.09
CA VAL A 18 13.71 10.14 5.07
C VAL A 18 13.34 8.98 4.15
N THR A 19 12.57 8.03 4.65
CA THR A 19 12.14 6.86 3.88
C THR A 19 10.68 6.53 4.20
N ARG A 20 9.94 6.07 3.21
CA ARG A 20 8.58 5.51 3.39
C ARG A 20 8.61 4.03 3.82
N ALA A 21 9.76 3.38 3.69
CA ALA A 21 9.97 1.98 4.02
C ALA A 21 10.40 1.80 5.49
N PRO A 22 10.29 0.59 6.04
CA PRO A 22 10.98 0.26 7.27
C PRO A 22 12.44 0.66 7.16
N ASN A 23 12.97 1.26 8.24
CA ASN A 23 14.32 1.78 8.26
C ASN A 23 15.35 0.65 7.96
N PRO A 24 16.02 0.65 6.79
CA PRO A 24 16.99 -0.38 6.43
C PRO A 24 18.27 -0.31 7.29
N PHE A 25 18.42 0.75 8.08
CA PHE A 25 19.58 1.00 8.97
C PHE A 25 19.26 0.65 10.43
N THR A 26 18.16 -0.08 10.69
CA THR A 26 17.79 -0.51 12.04
C THR A 26 18.93 -1.33 12.64
N GLY A 27 19.43 -0.91 13.81
CA GLY A 27 20.54 -1.57 14.51
C GLY A 27 21.94 -1.08 14.13
N MET A 28 22.09 -0.15 13.18
CA MET A 28 23.40 0.48 12.93
C MET A 28 23.79 1.44 14.06
N PRO A 29 25.02 1.38 14.57
CA PRO A 29 25.49 2.31 15.60
C PRO A 29 25.42 3.77 15.14
N GLY A 30 24.94 4.65 16.01
CA GLY A 30 24.83 6.07 15.71
C GLY A 30 23.58 6.50 14.96
N PHE A 31 22.68 5.56 14.60
CA PHE A 31 21.39 5.86 14.00
C PHE A 31 20.29 5.92 15.05
N VAL A 32 19.48 6.98 14.94
CA VAL A 32 18.22 7.12 15.68
C VAL A 32 17.08 6.98 14.67
N SER A 33 16.21 6.00 14.87
CA SER A 33 15.02 5.84 14.06
C SER A 33 13.87 6.61 14.68
N ILE A 34 13.29 7.53 13.91
CA ILE A 34 12.09 8.28 14.29
C ILE A 34 10.97 7.83 13.35
N ARG A 35 9.93 7.20 13.92
CA ARG A 35 8.73 6.89 13.18
C ARG A 35 7.82 8.12 13.18
N LEU A 36 7.42 8.56 12.00
CA LEU A 36 6.37 9.57 11.87
C LEU A 36 5.01 8.87 11.97
N GLU A 37 4.24 9.28 12.94
CA GLU A 37 2.85 8.88 13.12
C GLU A 37 1.91 9.92 12.50
N GLY A 38 0.60 9.72 12.58
CA GLY A 38 -0.38 10.72 12.21
C GLY A 38 -0.16 12.03 12.95
N LEU A 39 -0.60 13.13 12.38
CA LEU A 39 -0.51 14.44 13.02
C LEU A 39 -1.41 14.49 14.26
N GLU A 40 -0.89 15.06 15.34
CA GLU A 40 -1.72 15.44 16.47
C GLU A 40 -2.81 16.43 16.02
N PRO A 41 -4.04 16.36 16.56
CA PRO A 41 -5.15 17.21 16.13
C PRO A 41 -4.82 18.71 16.12
N SER A 42 -4.06 19.20 17.09
CA SER A 42 -3.62 20.59 17.16
C SER A 42 -2.71 21.01 15.99
N MET A 43 -1.90 20.07 15.47
CA MET A 43 -1.03 20.29 14.31
C MET A 43 -1.80 20.11 13.00
N ALA A 44 -2.69 19.13 12.95
CA ALA A 44 -3.55 18.85 11.81
C ALA A 44 -4.47 20.03 11.47
N ARG A 45 -4.85 20.83 12.46
CA ARG A 45 -5.65 22.07 12.30
C ARG A 45 -5.09 23.01 11.24
N ALA A 46 -3.76 23.09 11.10
CA ALA A 46 -3.09 23.92 10.09
C ALA A 46 -3.30 23.45 8.64
N LEU A 47 -3.80 22.24 8.44
CA LEU A 47 -4.11 21.68 7.11
C LEU A 47 -5.58 21.92 6.70
N LEU A 48 -6.40 22.39 7.62
CA LEU A 48 -7.82 22.64 7.43
C LEU A 48 -8.10 24.15 7.26
N PRO A 49 -9.25 24.52 6.66
CA PRO A 49 -9.64 25.92 6.51
C PRO A 49 -9.63 26.68 7.84
N GLU A 50 -9.19 27.95 7.82
CA GLU A 50 -9.11 28.79 9.05
C GLU A 50 -10.50 29.05 9.66
N GLU A 51 -11.53 29.07 8.84
CA GLU A 51 -12.93 29.33 9.22
C GLU A 51 -13.58 28.16 9.96
N MET A 52 -12.97 26.98 9.91
CA MET A 52 -13.50 25.78 10.55
C MET A 52 -13.38 25.87 12.08
N GLY A 53 -14.42 25.44 12.78
CA GLY A 53 -14.43 25.35 14.24
C GLY A 53 -13.43 24.34 14.79
N GLU A 54 -12.95 24.59 16.02
CA GLU A 54 -11.97 23.67 16.65
C GLU A 54 -12.54 22.24 16.87
N GLU A 55 -13.81 22.13 17.23
CA GLU A 55 -14.48 20.85 17.44
C GLU A 55 -14.57 20.04 16.14
N GLU A 56 -15.01 20.68 15.06
CA GLU A 56 -15.13 20.10 13.73
C GLU A 56 -13.75 19.69 13.19
N ALA A 57 -12.74 20.54 13.34
CA ALA A 57 -11.38 20.22 12.95
C ALA A 57 -10.82 19.00 13.72
N MET A 58 -11.16 18.88 15.00
CA MET A 58 -10.78 17.73 15.82
C MET A 58 -11.43 16.45 15.30
N GLU A 59 -12.73 16.50 14.97
CA GLU A 59 -13.47 15.35 14.43
C GLU A 59 -12.88 14.88 13.09
N VAL A 60 -12.56 15.79 12.19
CA VAL A 60 -11.89 15.47 10.91
C VAL A 60 -10.53 14.82 11.15
N CYS A 61 -9.72 15.37 12.05
CA CYS A 61 -8.40 14.82 12.35
C CYS A 61 -8.49 13.41 12.92
N ILE A 62 -9.41 13.15 13.82
CA ILE A 62 -9.64 11.82 14.41
C ILE A 62 -10.15 10.85 13.33
N ALA A 63 -11.11 11.26 12.52
CA ALA A 63 -11.67 10.43 11.46
C ALA A 63 -10.64 10.02 10.40
N MET A 64 -9.66 10.89 10.14
CA MET A 64 -8.56 10.63 9.21
C MET A 64 -7.31 10.02 9.87
N ASP A 65 -7.39 9.64 11.15
CA ASP A 65 -6.25 9.08 11.93
C ASP A 65 -4.99 9.96 11.85
N GLY A 66 -5.18 11.28 11.84
CA GLY A 66 -4.11 12.25 11.69
C GLY A 66 -3.36 12.21 10.35
N HIS A 67 -3.87 11.50 9.35
CA HIS A 67 -3.18 11.32 8.06
C HIS A 67 -3.17 12.62 7.26
N PRO A 68 -1.99 13.26 7.00
CA PRO A 68 -1.94 14.61 6.41
C PRO A 68 -2.64 14.72 5.05
N LEU A 69 -2.51 13.70 4.21
CA LEU A 69 -3.17 13.68 2.91
C LEU A 69 -4.68 13.53 3.06
N GLY A 70 -5.16 12.65 3.94
CA GLY A 70 -6.58 12.48 4.21
C GLY A 70 -7.21 13.80 4.67
N ILE A 71 -6.56 14.48 5.59
CA ILE A 71 -7.00 15.79 6.10
C ILE A 71 -7.00 16.86 5.01
N LYS A 72 -5.96 16.91 4.18
CA LYS A 72 -5.87 17.88 3.06
C LYS A 72 -6.91 17.68 1.96
N LEU A 73 -7.29 16.45 1.74
CA LEU A 73 -8.25 16.10 0.71
C LEU A 73 -9.70 16.28 1.17
N TRP A 74 -9.93 16.41 2.47
CA TRP A 74 -11.25 16.65 3.04
C TRP A 74 -11.76 18.04 2.66
N SER A 75 -13.06 18.12 2.29
CA SER A 75 -13.75 19.36 2.00
C SER A 75 -14.88 19.59 3.01
N PRO A 76 -15.13 20.84 3.44
CA PRO A 76 -16.24 21.17 4.33
C PRO A 76 -17.64 20.81 3.77
N ASP A 77 -17.74 20.66 2.45
CA ASP A 77 -18.98 20.24 1.78
C ASP A 77 -19.17 18.71 1.83
N ASP A 78 -18.15 17.96 2.29
CA ASP A 78 -18.22 16.51 2.48
C ASP A 78 -18.80 16.21 3.86
N ASP A 79 -19.71 15.24 3.94
CA ASP A 79 -20.19 14.74 5.23
C ASP A 79 -18.99 14.26 6.06
N LEU A 80 -18.98 14.62 7.36
CA LEU A 80 -17.95 14.13 8.29
C LEU A 80 -17.85 12.61 8.21
N PRO A 81 -16.64 12.08 7.96
CA PRO A 81 -16.48 10.66 7.75
C PRO A 81 -16.82 9.88 9.03
N GLY A 82 -18.04 9.35 9.11
CA GLY A 82 -18.27 8.14 9.86
C GLY A 82 -17.42 7.02 9.25
N ALA A 83 -17.22 5.90 9.93
CA ALA A 83 -16.38 4.79 9.42
C ALA A 83 -16.71 4.32 7.97
N GLY A 84 -17.89 4.67 7.43
CA GLY A 84 -18.28 4.44 6.04
C GLY A 84 -17.88 5.56 5.06
N ALA A 85 -17.71 6.78 5.51
CA ALA A 85 -17.45 7.93 4.64
C ALA A 85 -15.98 8.04 4.21
N VAL A 86 -15.03 7.49 4.98
CA VAL A 86 -13.63 7.36 4.54
C VAL A 86 -13.55 6.47 3.30
N GLN A 87 -14.35 5.41 3.25
CA GLN A 87 -14.43 4.54 2.08
C GLN A 87 -14.99 5.30 0.87
N GLU A 88 -16.14 5.95 1.02
CA GLU A 88 -16.77 6.73 -0.04
C GLU A 88 -15.87 7.87 -0.53
N TYR A 89 -15.15 8.50 0.37
CA TYR A 89 -14.18 9.53 0.06
C TYR A 89 -13.01 9.00 -0.78
N ILE A 90 -12.40 7.88 -0.39
CA ILE A 90 -11.33 7.26 -1.18
C ILE A 90 -11.86 6.85 -2.56
N GLU A 91 -13.04 6.25 -2.64
CA GLU A 91 -13.69 5.87 -3.89
C GLU A 91 -13.93 7.09 -4.80
N SER A 92 -14.47 8.17 -4.24
CA SER A 92 -14.85 9.34 -5.01
C SER A 92 -13.67 10.26 -5.38
N GLN A 93 -12.67 10.39 -4.52
CA GLN A 93 -11.59 11.35 -4.69
C GLN A 93 -10.29 10.71 -5.20
N VAL A 94 -10.05 9.45 -4.87
CA VAL A 94 -8.83 8.76 -5.26
C VAL A 94 -9.11 7.82 -6.45
N LEU A 95 -10.01 6.85 -6.27
CA LEU A 95 -10.18 5.79 -7.25
C LEU A 95 -10.81 6.25 -8.57
N ARG A 96 -11.71 7.24 -8.52
CA ARG A 96 -12.35 7.77 -9.75
C ARG A 96 -11.44 8.62 -10.63
N ARG A 97 -10.32 9.09 -10.10
CA ARG A 97 -9.35 9.91 -10.84
C ARG A 97 -8.28 9.09 -11.51
N LEU A 98 -8.11 7.84 -11.10
CA LEU A 98 -7.11 6.97 -11.69
C LEU A 98 -7.44 6.67 -13.15
N THR A 99 -6.39 6.64 -13.98
CA THR A 99 -6.48 6.10 -15.33
C THR A 99 -6.82 4.60 -15.27
N GLN A 100 -7.11 4.01 -16.43
CA GLN A 100 -7.36 2.58 -16.50
C GLN A 100 -6.12 1.77 -16.10
N GLU A 101 -4.93 2.24 -16.45
CA GLU A 101 -3.65 1.65 -16.08
C GLU A 101 -3.45 1.73 -14.56
N GLY A 102 -3.62 2.91 -13.96
CA GLY A 102 -3.49 3.12 -12.51
C GLY A 102 -4.47 2.25 -11.72
N ALA A 103 -5.74 2.21 -12.15
CA ALA A 103 -6.75 1.36 -11.53
C ALA A 103 -6.39 -0.13 -11.63
N SER A 104 -5.90 -0.60 -12.80
CA SER A 104 -5.52 -2.01 -13.00
C SER A 104 -4.32 -2.40 -12.14
N SER A 105 -3.32 -1.52 -12.00
CA SER A 105 -2.16 -1.74 -11.11
C SER A 105 -2.58 -1.78 -9.64
N LEU A 106 -3.50 -0.89 -9.24
CA LEU A 106 -4.04 -0.88 -7.88
C LEU A 106 -4.86 -2.13 -7.58
N ASP A 107 -5.63 -2.63 -8.55
CA ASP A 107 -6.40 -3.88 -8.43
C ASP A 107 -5.48 -5.06 -8.15
N GLU A 108 -4.44 -5.21 -8.94
CA GLU A 108 -3.43 -6.24 -8.76
C GLU A 108 -2.77 -6.17 -7.39
N LEU A 109 -2.26 -4.99 -7.02
CA LEU A 109 -1.63 -4.77 -5.72
C LEU A 109 -2.59 -4.97 -4.55
N SER A 110 -3.87 -4.64 -4.74
CA SER A 110 -4.88 -4.81 -3.68
C SER A 110 -5.20 -6.28 -3.43
N LEU A 111 -5.20 -7.10 -4.45
CA LEU A 111 -5.57 -8.52 -4.38
C LEU A 111 -4.39 -9.46 -4.13
N SER A 112 -3.16 -9.00 -4.36
CA SER A 112 -1.96 -9.83 -4.19
C SER A 112 -1.46 -9.89 -2.75
N PRO A 113 -0.79 -10.99 -2.33
CA PRO A 113 0.06 -10.98 -1.16
C PRO A 113 1.21 -9.98 -1.33
N LEU A 114 1.37 -9.08 -0.38
CA LEU A 114 2.33 -7.97 -0.46
C LEU A 114 3.54 -8.20 0.45
N PRO A 115 4.61 -7.45 0.21
CA PRO A 115 4.84 -6.52 -0.91
C PRO A 115 5.28 -7.22 -2.20
N LEU A 116 5.19 -6.52 -3.35
CA LEU A 116 5.64 -6.98 -4.67
C LEU A 116 6.82 -6.15 -5.18
N GLU A 117 7.62 -6.74 -6.08
CA GLU A 117 8.51 -5.99 -6.97
C GLU A 117 7.70 -5.53 -8.20
N LEU A 118 8.07 -4.40 -8.82
CA LEU A 118 7.39 -3.96 -10.04
C LEU A 118 7.48 -4.99 -11.17
N GLU A 119 8.61 -5.71 -11.26
CA GLU A 119 8.84 -6.78 -12.24
C GLU A 119 7.99 -8.02 -11.97
N GLU A 120 7.44 -8.15 -10.78
CA GLU A 120 6.50 -9.21 -10.41
C GLU A 120 5.07 -8.88 -10.82
N MET A 121 4.77 -7.63 -11.12
CA MET A 121 3.42 -7.22 -11.50
C MET A 121 3.08 -7.62 -12.93
N LEU A 122 1.81 -7.93 -13.14
CA LEU A 122 1.21 -8.11 -14.48
C LEU A 122 0.94 -6.75 -15.14
N LYS A 123 0.66 -5.73 -14.32
CA LYS A 123 0.28 -4.38 -14.74
C LYS A 123 1.11 -3.31 -14.00
N PRO A 124 2.42 -3.21 -14.31
CA PRO A 124 3.27 -2.21 -13.65
C PRO A 124 3.08 -0.78 -14.20
N GLU A 125 2.41 -0.61 -15.35
CA GLU A 125 2.37 0.66 -16.09
C GLU A 125 1.71 1.80 -15.29
N GLY A 126 0.75 1.47 -14.43
CA GLY A 126 0.09 2.46 -13.57
C GLY A 126 0.82 2.78 -12.27
N ALA A 127 1.97 2.15 -11.99
CA ALA A 127 2.65 2.34 -10.71
C ALA A 127 3.18 3.76 -10.52
N GLU A 128 3.62 4.45 -11.58
CA GLU A 128 4.06 5.84 -11.54
C GLU A 128 2.92 6.77 -11.12
N GLU A 129 1.73 6.61 -11.72
CA GLU A 129 0.53 7.37 -11.34
C GLU A 129 0.14 7.15 -9.87
N LEU A 130 0.21 5.89 -9.41
CA LEU A 130 -0.11 5.54 -8.03
C LEU A 130 0.91 6.12 -7.04
N ASP A 131 2.18 6.20 -7.40
CA ASP A 131 3.22 6.81 -6.57
C ASP A 131 3.08 8.33 -6.51
N ASP A 132 2.84 8.98 -7.64
CA ASP A 132 2.57 10.42 -7.73
C ASP A 132 1.34 10.82 -6.91
N SER A 133 0.33 9.97 -6.88
CA SER A 133 -0.87 10.13 -6.05
C SER A 133 -0.66 9.77 -4.58
N ALA A 134 0.56 9.47 -4.14
CA ALA A 134 0.92 9.04 -2.79
C ALA A 134 0.13 7.79 -2.29
N ILE A 135 -0.36 6.97 -3.22
CA ILE A 135 -1.07 5.72 -2.91
C ILE A 135 -0.09 4.61 -2.55
N LEU A 136 1.13 4.62 -3.13
CA LEU A 136 2.12 3.59 -2.92
C LEU A 136 3.03 3.86 -1.72
N ARG A 137 3.50 2.78 -1.14
CA ARG A 137 4.55 2.74 -0.12
C ARG A 137 5.68 1.84 -0.63
N TRP A 138 6.91 2.31 -0.47
CA TRP A 138 8.10 1.61 -0.91
C TRP A 138 8.90 1.07 0.26
N ALA A 139 9.31 -0.20 0.17
CA ALA A 139 10.25 -0.85 1.07
C ALA A 139 11.46 -1.32 0.26
N GLY A 140 12.40 -0.41 -0.01
CA GLY A 140 13.49 -0.65 -0.97
C GLY A 140 12.93 -0.69 -2.39
N HIS A 141 13.00 -1.84 -3.06
CA HIS A 141 12.43 -2.09 -4.39
C HIS A 141 11.03 -2.73 -4.35
N LEU A 142 10.57 -3.06 -3.15
CA LEU A 142 9.25 -3.64 -2.94
C LEU A 142 8.19 -2.54 -2.80
N VAL A 143 7.02 -2.79 -3.36
CA VAL A 143 5.90 -1.85 -3.41
C VAL A 143 4.65 -2.46 -2.80
N GLU A 144 3.89 -1.63 -2.11
CA GLU A 144 2.55 -1.94 -1.60
C GLU A 144 1.66 -0.69 -1.60
N PRO A 145 0.35 -0.80 -1.80
CA PRO A 145 -0.56 0.32 -1.62
C PRO A 145 -0.67 0.68 -0.15
N HIS A 146 -0.97 1.95 0.13
CA HIS A 146 -1.34 2.36 1.49
C HIS A 146 -2.51 1.51 1.98
N HIS A 147 -2.41 0.96 3.20
CA HIS A 147 -3.36 -0.05 3.72
C HIS A 147 -4.83 0.39 3.64
N LEU A 148 -5.11 1.68 3.86
CA LEU A 148 -6.46 2.22 3.78
C LEU A 148 -7.01 2.15 2.36
N VAL A 149 -6.23 2.60 1.36
CA VAL A 149 -6.63 2.54 -0.05
C VAL A 149 -6.80 1.09 -0.50
N ARG A 150 -5.88 0.21 -0.11
CA ARG A 150 -5.96 -1.22 -0.38
C ARG A 150 -7.25 -1.84 0.15
N ASN A 151 -7.60 -1.56 1.41
CA ASN A 151 -8.80 -2.13 2.03
C ASN A 151 -10.08 -1.66 1.34
N VAL A 152 -10.16 -0.37 1.02
CA VAL A 152 -11.28 0.20 0.27
C VAL A 152 -11.37 -0.44 -1.11
N ARG A 153 -10.23 -0.53 -1.83
CA ARG A 153 -10.24 -1.13 -3.17
C ARG A 153 -10.64 -2.60 -3.13
N ARG A 154 -10.15 -3.38 -2.18
CA ARG A 154 -10.56 -4.78 -1.99
C ARG A 154 -12.05 -4.92 -1.77
N ALA A 155 -12.63 -4.07 -0.91
CA ALA A 155 -14.06 -4.10 -0.65
C ALA A 155 -14.91 -3.79 -1.89
N THR A 156 -14.38 -2.97 -2.82
CA THR A 156 -15.08 -2.67 -4.09
C THR A 156 -14.87 -3.70 -5.20
N LEU A 157 -13.87 -4.59 -5.04
CA LEU A 157 -13.53 -5.64 -6.01
C LEU A 157 -14.13 -7.00 -5.67
N GLU A 158 -15.10 -7.07 -4.77
CA GLU A 158 -15.69 -8.34 -4.35
C GLU A 158 -16.43 -9.05 -5.51
N GLY A 159 -16.46 -10.39 -5.44
CA GLY A 159 -17.22 -11.23 -6.36
C GLY A 159 -16.51 -11.56 -7.67
N GLU A 160 -17.27 -11.60 -8.77
CA GLU A 160 -16.80 -12.10 -10.06
C GLU A 160 -15.61 -11.28 -10.64
N GLY A 161 -15.59 -9.96 -10.38
CA GLY A 161 -14.51 -9.09 -10.85
C GLY A 161 -13.16 -9.46 -10.22
N ALA A 162 -13.12 -9.68 -8.92
CA ALA A 162 -11.92 -10.12 -8.22
C ALA A 162 -11.48 -11.50 -8.69
N ALA A 163 -12.41 -12.44 -8.84
CA ALA A 163 -12.10 -13.79 -9.31
C ALA A 163 -11.42 -13.81 -10.69
N ILE A 164 -11.89 -12.96 -11.62
CA ILE A 164 -11.26 -12.82 -12.95
C ILE A 164 -9.82 -12.30 -12.84
N ILE A 165 -9.58 -11.33 -11.97
CA ILE A 165 -8.22 -10.79 -11.77
C ILE A 165 -7.34 -11.86 -11.14
N HIS A 166 -7.81 -12.54 -10.10
CA HIS A 166 -7.08 -13.64 -9.47
C HIS A 166 -6.73 -14.75 -10.46
N ALA A 167 -7.64 -15.13 -11.38
CA ALA A 167 -7.37 -16.13 -12.40
C ALA A 167 -6.21 -15.71 -13.31
N LYS A 168 -6.19 -14.45 -13.79
CA LYS A 168 -5.08 -13.92 -14.61
C LYS A 168 -3.76 -13.88 -13.88
N LEU A 169 -3.78 -13.49 -12.61
CA LEU A 169 -2.59 -13.48 -11.77
C LEU A 169 -2.07 -14.90 -11.51
N ALA A 170 -2.97 -15.87 -11.30
CA ALA A 170 -2.59 -17.27 -11.17
C ALA A 170 -1.86 -17.79 -12.42
N GLU A 171 -2.37 -17.48 -13.62
CA GLU A 171 -1.71 -17.84 -14.88
C GLU A 171 -0.32 -17.21 -15.03
N MET A 172 -0.20 -15.92 -14.68
CA MET A 172 1.08 -15.21 -14.72
C MET A 172 2.09 -15.85 -13.77
N TRP A 173 1.69 -16.15 -12.53
CA TRP A 173 2.56 -16.75 -11.54
C TRP A 173 2.91 -18.22 -11.86
N ALA A 174 2.02 -18.98 -12.50
CA ALA A 174 2.28 -20.34 -12.98
C ALA A 174 3.43 -20.41 -14.00
N GLY A 175 3.66 -19.32 -14.75
CA GLY A 175 4.80 -19.19 -15.67
C GLY A 175 6.15 -18.90 -15.02
N ARG A 176 6.18 -18.65 -13.70
CA ARG A 176 7.38 -18.33 -12.92
C ARG A 176 7.86 -19.53 -12.10
N GLN A 177 9.08 -19.48 -11.62
CA GLN A 177 9.69 -20.59 -10.85
C GLN A 177 10.06 -20.16 -9.43
N GLY A 178 10.12 -21.15 -8.55
CA GLY A 178 10.59 -21.02 -7.18
C GLY A 178 9.45 -20.86 -6.14
N PRO A 179 9.80 -21.01 -4.86
CA PRO A 179 8.82 -21.11 -3.76
C PRO A 179 7.91 -19.88 -3.63
N ARG A 180 8.45 -18.68 -3.93
CA ARG A 180 7.65 -17.45 -3.94
C ARG A 180 6.58 -17.50 -5.04
N ALA A 181 6.97 -17.88 -6.26
CA ALA A 181 6.04 -17.97 -7.39
C ALA A 181 4.93 -18.99 -7.11
N ARG A 182 5.29 -20.13 -6.54
CA ARG A 182 4.33 -21.16 -6.12
C ARG A 182 3.34 -20.67 -5.07
N ARG A 183 3.81 -19.93 -4.07
CA ARG A 183 2.92 -19.33 -3.06
C ARG A 183 1.93 -18.34 -3.66
N MET A 184 2.41 -17.50 -4.57
CA MET A 184 1.58 -16.50 -5.26
C MET A 184 0.56 -17.18 -6.17
N GLU A 185 0.98 -18.16 -6.95
CA GLU A 185 0.08 -18.97 -7.79
C GLU A 185 -1.00 -19.64 -6.94
N ALA A 186 -0.62 -20.30 -5.84
CA ALA A 186 -1.54 -20.98 -4.96
C ALA A 186 -2.58 -20.03 -4.36
N HIS A 187 -2.13 -18.86 -3.87
CA HIS A 187 -3.03 -17.83 -3.36
C HIS A 187 -4.06 -17.44 -4.43
N HIS A 188 -3.60 -17.07 -5.61
CA HIS A 188 -4.49 -16.58 -6.64
C HIS A 188 -5.42 -17.66 -7.22
N ARG A 189 -4.98 -18.92 -7.31
CA ARG A 189 -5.87 -20.04 -7.69
C ARG A 189 -7.00 -20.23 -6.68
N LEU A 190 -6.68 -20.21 -5.39
CA LEU A 190 -7.69 -20.37 -4.34
C LEU A 190 -8.70 -19.21 -4.33
N GLU A 191 -8.22 -18.00 -4.42
CA GLU A 191 -9.06 -16.78 -4.40
C GLU A 191 -9.89 -16.62 -5.69
N SER A 192 -9.45 -17.19 -6.83
CA SER A 192 -10.25 -17.21 -8.06
C SER A 192 -11.40 -18.21 -8.02
N GLY A 193 -11.44 -19.08 -7.02
CA GLY A 193 -12.41 -20.19 -6.96
C GLY A 193 -12.14 -21.29 -7.96
N SER A 194 -10.94 -21.34 -8.55
CA SER A 194 -10.57 -22.42 -9.48
C SER A 194 -10.52 -23.76 -8.77
N GLU A 195 -11.00 -24.82 -9.43
CA GLU A 195 -10.76 -26.16 -8.95
C GLU A 195 -9.28 -26.48 -8.96
N VAL A 196 -8.78 -26.98 -7.83
CA VAL A 196 -7.36 -27.30 -7.65
C VAL A 196 -7.24 -28.80 -7.34
N GLU A 197 -6.48 -29.49 -8.17
CA GLU A 197 -6.26 -30.92 -8.01
C GLU A 197 -5.50 -31.23 -6.71
N PRO A 198 -5.89 -32.26 -5.93
CA PRO A 198 -5.23 -32.61 -4.67
C PRO A 198 -3.71 -32.88 -4.79
N ASP A 199 -3.28 -33.46 -5.89
CA ASP A 199 -1.86 -33.74 -6.12
C ASP A 199 -1.09 -32.47 -6.40
N TRP A 200 -1.65 -31.52 -7.13
CA TRP A 200 -1.05 -30.20 -7.30
C TRP A 200 -0.84 -29.47 -5.95
N ILE A 201 -1.82 -29.58 -5.02
CA ILE A 201 -1.69 -28.99 -3.67
C ILE A 201 -0.51 -29.60 -2.91
N LYS A 202 -0.36 -30.92 -2.95
CA LYS A 202 0.75 -31.62 -2.28
C LYS A 202 2.10 -31.20 -2.84
N ASP A 203 2.24 -31.19 -4.16
CA ASP A 203 3.48 -30.80 -4.84
C ASP A 203 3.84 -29.34 -4.55
N THR A 204 2.84 -28.45 -4.57
CA THR A 204 2.99 -27.04 -4.24
C THR A 204 3.46 -26.84 -2.78
N LEU A 205 2.84 -27.56 -1.83
CA LEU A 205 3.24 -27.48 -0.43
C LEU A 205 4.67 -28.02 -0.21
N ALA A 206 5.05 -29.11 -0.88
CA ALA A 206 6.42 -29.64 -0.82
C ALA A 206 7.43 -28.59 -1.31
N GLU A 207 7.20 -27.97 -2.48
CA GLU A 207 8.08 -26.95 -3.05
C GLU A 207 8.20 -25.70 -2.16
N ILE A 208 7.09 -25.26 -1.52
CA ILE A 208 7.09 -24.12 -0.60
C ILE A 208 7.87 -24.41 0.69
N LEU A 209 7.84 -25.66 1.18
CA LEU A 209 8.48 -26.04 2.44
C LEU A 209 9.95 -26.36 2.29
N GLU A 210 10.42 -26.72 1.10
CA GLU A 210 11.81 -27.03 0.80
C GLU A 210 12.66 -25.78 0.47
N GLY A 211 12.04 -24.63 0.16
CA GLY A 211 12.68 -23.37 -0.20
C GLY A 211 12.61 -22.31 0.87
#